data_714b51c76aca1c14262ed35c1ce58b7d
#
_entry.id   714b51c76aca1c14262ed35c1ce58b7d
#
_cell.length_a   1.000
_cell.length_b   1.000
_cell.length_c   1.000
_cell.angle_alpha   90.00
_cell.angle_beta   90.00
_cell.angle_gamma   90.00
#
_symmetry.space_group_name_H-M   'P 1'
#
loop_
_entity.id
_entity.type
_entity.pdbx_description
1 polymer ?
#
loop_
_entity_poly.entity_id
_entity_poly.type
_entity_poly.pdbx_seq_one_letter_code
_entity_poly.pdbx_strand_id
1 'polypeptide(L)'
;MTKETIYEPSEEIINDAVISNNEFEELYKESINNPDQFWDKQARNYLSWDKEWDVIKESDLTKGDVSWFKGAKLNASVNCIDRHLENNGEKTAIIWEGDDPQDSLKITYKQLHESVCRFANALKKRGIGKGDRVCIYMPMIPEATYAMLACARIGAIHSVVFGGFSPESLKDRILDSDCECVITADEGLRGSKKIPLKNNVDTALEDCPNVHSVFVVKRTNANVDWNDKRDVDYQEIIDSVPSECEAEPMDSEDPLFILYTSGSTGKPKGVLHTTGGYLLQASISHKLVFDYKDDEIYWCTADVGWVTGHSYIVYGPLANAATTLMFEGIPTYPNASRFWEVIDKH
;
A
#
# COMPACT_ATOMS: atom_id res chain seq x y z
N MET A 1 -2.80 -35.32 -29.77
CA MET A 1 -2.46 -34.68 -28.51
C MET A 1 -1.04 -34.16 -28.66
N THR A 2 -0.83 -32.88 -28.78
CA THR A 2 0.49 -32.25 -28.77
C THR A 2 1.08 -32.50 -27.38
N LYS A 3 2.26 -33.12 -27.31
CA LYS A 3 3.02 -33.24 -26.05
C LYS A 3 3.27 -31.81 -25.54
N GLU A 4 2.78 -31.49 -24.38
CA GLU A 4 3.18 -30.25 -23.70
C GLU A 4 4.70 -30.30 -23.51
N THR A 5 5.38 -29.29 -24.01
CA THR A 5 6.83 -29.15 -23.81
C THR A 5 7.04 -28.53 -22.45
N ILE A 6 7.59 -29.30 -21.51
CA ILE A 6 7.98 -28.80 -20.18
C ILE A 6 9.39 -28.24 -20.32
N TYR A 7 9.59 -27.02 -19.83
CA TYR A 7 10.90 -26.36 -19.74
C TYR A 7 11.29 -26.35 -18.26
N GLU A 8 12.28 -27.15 -17.91
CA GLU A 8 12.80 -27.18 -16.55
C GLU A 8 13.65 -25.94 -16.26
N PRO A 9 13.59 -25.38 -15.02
CA PRO A 9 14.46 -24.29 -14.63
C PRO A 9 15.93 -24.74 -14.62
N SER A 10 16.87 -23.79 -14.77
CA SER A 10 18.29 -24.10 -14.66
C SER A 10 18.69 -24.51 -13.23
N GLU A 11 19.78 -25.27 -13.09
CA GLU A 11 20.33 -25.65 -11.78
C GLU A 11 20.67 -24.41 -10.93
N GLU A 12 21.10 -23.32 -11.55
CA GLU A 12 21.40 -22.06 -10.89
C GLU A 12 20.14 -21.48 -10.22
N ILE A 13 19.03 -21.41 -10.95
CA ILE A 13 17.73 -20.92 -10.42
C ILE A 13 17.23 -21.83 -9.28
N ILE A 14 17.34 -23.16 -9.46
CA ILE A 14 16.89 -24.13 -8.44
C ILE A 14 17.69 -23.97 -7.14
N ASN A 15 19.02 -23.81 -7.26
CA ASN A 15 19.91 -23.71 -6.09
C ASN A 15 19.82 -22.36 -5.37
N ASP A 16 19.43 -21.31 -6.09
CA ASP A 16 19.32 -19.94 -5.58
C ASP A 16 17.91 -19.61 -5.01
N ALA A 17 16.92 -20.47 -5.26
CA ALA A 17 15.55 -20.25 -4.80
C ALA A 17 15.44 -20.20 -3.27
N VAL A 18 14.60 -19.30 -2.74
CA VAL A 18 14.33 -19.14 -1.30
C VAL A 18 13.75 -20.41 -0.67
N ILE A 19 12.97 -21.18 -1.44
CA ILE A 19 12.50 -22.51 -1.04
C ILE A 19 12.66 -23.50 -2.21
N SER A 20 13.08 -24.73 -1.89
CA SER A 20 13.09 -25.83 -2.85
C SER A 20 11.67 -26.34 -3.14
N ASN A 21 11.50 -27.08 -4.25
CA ASN A 21 10.22 -27.73 -4.55
C ASN A 21 9.76 -28.69 -3.43
N ASN A 22 10.68 -29.38 -2.79
CA ASN A 22 10.35 -30.29 -1.68
C ASN A 22 9.81 -29.53 -0.47
N GLU A 23 10.48 -28.44 -0.09
CA GLU A 23 10.00 -27.55 1.00
C GLU A 23 8.65 -26.93 0.68
N PHE A 24 8.43 -26.50 -0.57
CA PHE A 24 7.12 -26.01 -1.00
C PHE A 24 6.03 -27.08 -0.83
N GLU A 25 6.29 -28.32 -1.28
CA GLU A 25 5.31 -29.40 -1.11
C GLU A 25 5.03 -29.74 0.36
N GLU A 26 6.04 -29.68 1.22
CA GLU A 26 5.87 -29.90 2.67
C GLU A 26 5.06 -28.79 3.30
N LEU A 27 5.38 -27.52 3.02
CA LEU A 27 4.61 -26.36 3.48
C LEU A 27 3.16 -26.40 2.99
N TYR A 28 2.95 -26.74 1.73
CA TYR A 28 1.61 -26.89 1.16
C TYR A 28 0.81 -27.98 1.85
N LYS A 29 1.40 -29.16 2.07
CA LYS A 29 0.74 -30.26 2.80
C LYS A 29 0.41 -29.88 4.24
N GLU A 30 1.33 -29.17 4.93
CA GLU A 30 1.10 -28.66 6.28
C GLU A 30 -0.06 -27.68 6.31
N SER A 31 -0.11 -26.73 5.36
CA SER A 31 -1.17 -25.71 5.28
C SER A 31 -2.57 -26.29 5.08
N ILE A 32 -2.68 -27.46 4.43
CA ILE A 32 -3.95 -28.16 4.20
C ILE A 32 -4.32 -29.08 5.36
N ASN A 33 -3.35 -29.84 5.87
CA ASN A 33 -3.61 -30.88 6.87
C ASN A 33 -3.66 -30.34 8.31
N ASN A 34 -2.88 -29.28 8.59
CA ASN A 34 -2.76 -28.66 9.91
C ASN A 34 -2.80 -27.13 9.81
N PRO A 35 -3.88 -26.54 9.25
CA PRO A 35 -3.92 -25.11 8.91
C PRO A 35 -3.68 -24.20 10.13
N ASP A 36 -4.21 -24.54 11.29
CA ASP A 36 -4.06 -23.68 12.48
C ASP A 36 -2.59 -23.63 12.94
N GLN A 37 -1.90 -24.78 12.97
CA GLN A 37 -0.48 -24.83 13.33
C GLN A 37 0.39 -24.14 12.28
N PHE A 38 0.08 -24.34 10.99
CA PHE A 38 0.78 -23.70 9.89
C PHE A 38 0.68 -22.17 10.00
N TRP A 39 -0.52 -21.63 10.14
CA TRP A 39 -0.72 -20.19 10.19
C TRP A 39 -0.22 -19.56 11.50
N ASP A 40 -0.26 -20.29 12.63
CA ASP A 40 0.38 -19.86 13.88
C ASP A 40 1.89 -19.64 13.68
N LYS A 41 2.56 -20.62 13.11
CA LYS A 41 4.00 -20.56 12.83
C LYS A 41 4.34 -19.44 11.85
N GLN A 42 3.57 -19.30 10.76
CA GLN A 42 3.83 -18.24 9.76
C GLN A 42 3.61 -16.85 10.35
N ALA A 43 2.54 -16.65 11.13
CA ALA A 43 2.25 -15.38 11.74
C ALA A 43 3.37 -14.91 12.69
N ARG A 44 3.95 -15.83 13.47
CA ARG A 44 5.11 -15.52 14.34
C ARG A 44 6.39 -15.26 13.58
N ASN A 45 6.59 -15.93 12.46
CA ASN A 45 7.80 -15.79 11.66
C ASN A 45 7.84 -14.48 10.84
N TYR A 46 6.69 -14.06 10.35
CA TYR A 46 6.60 -12.97 9.38
C TYR A 46 6.16 -11.62 9.95
N LEU A 47 5.43 -11.61 11.07
CA LEU A 47 4.91 -10.38 11.65
C LEU A 47 5.33 -10.20 13.12
N SER A 48 5.40 -8.93 13.53
CA SER A 48 5.53 -8.53 14.92
C SER A 48 4.16 -8.18 15.48
N TRP A 49 3.86 -8.68 16.67
CA TRP A 49 2.58 -8.54 17.34
C TRP A 49 2.76 -7.84 18.68
N ASP A 50 1.93 -6.84 18.98
CA ASP A 50 1.89 -6.18 20.30
C ASP A 50 1.24 -7.10 21.34
N LYS A 51 0.26 -7.89 20.89
CA LYS A 51 -0.38 -8.97 21.62
C LYS A 51 -0.67 -10.15 20.69
N GLU A 52 -0.30 -11.35 21.10
CA GLU A 52 -0.66 -12.57 20.37
C GLU A 52 -2.15 -12.89 20.50
N TRP A 53 -2.64 -13.78 19.64
CA TRP A 53 -4.03 -14.21 19.57
C TRP A 53 -4.43 -15.18 20.66
N ASP A 54 -5.71 -15.13 21.01
CA ASP A 54 -6.35 -16.12 21.87
C ASP A 54 -6.85 -17.33 21.04
N VAL A 55 -7.27 -17.08 19.77
CA VAL A 55 -7.75 -18.08 18.81
C VAL A 55 -7.18 -17.76 17.43
N ILE A 56 -6.57 -18.76 16.77
CA ILE A 56 -5.94 -18.58 15.46
C ILE A 56 -6.99 -18.31 14.38
N LYS A 57 -8.02 -19.14 14.33
CA LYS A 57 -9.10 -19.05 13.35
C LYS A 57 -10.44 -19.43 13.97
N GLU A 58 -11.43 -18.61 13.68
CA GLU A 58 -12.84 -18.92 13.93
C GLU A 58 -13.62 -18.70 12.63
N SER A 59 -14.34 -19.71 12.14
CA SER A 59 -15.06 -19.55 10.87
C SER A 59 -16.36 -20.35 10.85
N ASP A 60 -17.42 -19.69 10.38
CA ASP A 60 -18.70 -20.30 10.01
C ASP A 60 -19.08 -19.84 8.59
N LEU A 61 -18.63 -20.57 7.59
CA LEU A 61 -18.86 -20.23 6.19
C LEU A 61 -20.36 -20.26 5.82
N THR A 62 -21.22 -20.91 6.63
CA THR A 62 -22.68 -20.89 6.38
C THR A 62 -23.28 -19.52 6.69
N LYS A 63 -22.62 -18.74 7.56
CA LYS A 63 -22.98 -17.35 7.89
C LYS A 63 -22.10 -16.31 7.19
N GLY A 64 -21.04 -16.77 6.52
CA GLY A 64 -20.04 -15.87 5.94
C GLY A 64 -19.07 -15.28 6.98
N ASP A 65 -19.01 -15.85 8.18
CA ASP A 65 -18.14 -15.38 9.25
C ASP A 65 -16.77 -16.05 9.15
N VAL A 66 -15.73 -15.23 9.07
CA VAL A 66 -14.33 -15.67 9.10
C VAL A 66 -13.53 -14.67 9.90
N SER A 67 -12.76 -15.14 10.89
CA SER A 67 -11.90 -14.32 11.73
C SER A 67 -10.56 -15.02 11.92
N TRP A 68 -9.47 -14.29 11.76
CA TRP A 68 -8.11 -14.77 11.93
C TRP A 68 -7.40 -14.02 13.06
N PHE A 69 -6.62 -14.75 13.84
CA PHE A 69 -5.81 -14.20 14.94
C PHE A 69 -6.65 -13.39 15.94
N LYS A 70 -7.79 -13.92 16.34
CA LYS A 70 -8.75 -13.25 17.23
C LYS A 70 -8.11 -12.90 18.57
N GLY A 71 -8.25 -11.63 18.96
CA GLY A 71 -7.68 -11.09 20.18
C GLY A 71 -6.23 -10.59 20.03
N ALA A 72 -5.61 -10.79 18.88
CA ALA A 72 -4.28 -10.25 18.61
C ALA A 72 -4.30 -8.74 18.36
N LYS A 73 -3.16 -8.09 18.66
CA LYS A 73 -2.92 -6.67 18.37
C LYS A 73 -1.64 -6.50 17.56
N LEU A 74 -1.71 -5.66 16.54
CA LEU A 74 -0.58 -5.26 15.73
C LEU A 74 -0.87 -3.92 15.04
N ASN A 75 0.16 -3.33 14.42
CA ASN A 75 -0.03 -2.21 13.49
C ASN A 75 0.71 -2.50 12.18
N ALA A 76 0.04 -2.27 11.04
CA ALA A 76 0.61 -2.54 9.73
C ALA A 76 1.79 -1.60 9.41
N SER A 77 1.72 -0.32 9.81
CA SER A 77 2.82 0.64 9.63
C SER A 77 4.06 0.22 10.45
N VAL A 78 3.86 -0.23 11.70
CA VAL A 78 4.95 -0.75 12.56
C VAL A 78 5.63 -1.95 11.90
N ASN A 79 4.85 -2.88 11.36
CA ASN A 79 5.39 -4.06 10.67
C ASN A 79 6.13 -3.72 9.37
N CYS A 80 5.73 -2.65 8.68
CA CYS A 80 6.39 -2.20 7.45
C CYS A 80 7.60 -1.31 7.68
N ILE A 81 7.70 -0.63 8.84
CA ILE A 81 8.72 0.41 9.04
C ILE A 81 9.45 0.23 10.37
N ASP A 82 8.75 0.43 11.50
CA ASP A 82 9.38 0.65 12.81
C ASP A 82 10.27 -0.53 13.24
N ARG A 83 9.80 -1.77 13.06
CA ARG A 83 10.54 -2.97 13.42
C ARG A 83 11.86 -3.16 12.66
N HIS A 84 12.04 -2.40 11.57
CA HIS A 84 13.25 -2.46 10.74
C HIS A 84 14.25 -1.36 11.05
N LEU A 85 13.88 -0.32 11.82
CA LEU A 85 14.69 0.88 12.01
C LEU A 85 16.05 0.60 12.67
N GLU A 86 16.09 -0.30 13.65
CA GLU A 86 17.32 -0.61 14.38
C GLU A 86 18.40 -1.18 13.46
N ASN A 87 18.04 -2.10 12.56
CA ASN A 87 18.99 -2.81 11.70
C ASN A 87 19.06 -2.28 10.28
N ASN A 88 17.97 -1.67 9.79
CA ASN A 88 17.80 -1.27 8.40
C ASN A 88 17.40 0.22 8.25
N GLY A 89 17.56 1.05 9.25
CA GLY A 89 17.15 2.45 9.22
C GLY A 89 17.74 3.23 8.04
N GLU A 90 18.99 2.98 7.69
CA GLU A 90 19.68 3.63 6.59
C GLU A 90 19.56 2.85 5.25
N LYS A 91 18.96 1.64 5.25
CA LYS A 91 18.65 0.90 4.01
C LYS A 91 17.60 1.65 3.21
N THR A 92 17.76 1.66 1.89
CA THR A 92 16.74 2.22 1.00
C THR A 92 15.44 1.39 1.11
N ALA A 93 14.35 2.02 1.50
CA ALA A 93 13.02 1.42 1.54
C ALA A 93 12.32 1.57 0.18
N ILE A 94 12.39 2.77 -0.39
CA ILE A 94 11.71 3.10 -1.65
C ILE A 94 12.72 3.74 -2.62
N ILE A 95 12.77 3.22 -3.83
CA ILE A 95 13.32 3.93 -4.99
C ILE A 95 12.11 4.44 -5.77
N TRP A 96 11.97 5.75 -5.88
CA TRP A 96 10.98 6.34 -6.76
C TRP A 96 11.63 6.76 -8.08
N GLU A 97 10.99 6.38 -9.17
CA GLU A 97 11.39 6.74 -10.54
C GLU A 97 10.25 7.51 -11.19
N GLY A 98 10.52 8.76 -11.57
CA GLY A 98 9.53 9.68 -12.12
C GLY A 98 9.13 9.37 -13.55
N ASP A 99 8.12 10.10 -14.04
CA ASP A 99 7.72 10.09 -15.45
C ASP A 99 8.89 10.57 -16.34
N ASP A 100 9.61 11.63 -15.94
CA ASP A 100 10.88 12.03 -16.56
C ASP A 100 12.00 11.08 -16.07
N PRO A 101 12.77 10.43 -16.98
CA PRO A 101 13.90 9.57 -16.62
C PRO A 101 14.99 10.20 -15.78
N GLN A 102 15.06 11.53 -15.71
CA GLN A 102 16.01 12.27 -14.88
C GLN A 102 15.51 12.43 -13.42
N ASP A 103 14.21 12.26 -13.19
CA ASP A 103 13.60 12.36 -11.87
C ASP A 103 13.68 11.02 -11.16
N SER A 104 14.48 10.93 -10.11
CA SER A 104 14.48 9.77 -9.20
C SER A 104 14.86 10.15 -7.79
N LEU A 105 14.38 9.37 -6.83
CA LEU A 105 14.62 9.60 -5.41
C LEU A 105 14.81 8.26 -4.68
N LYS A 106 15.79 8.20 -3.76
CA LYS A 106 15.95 7.08 -2.82
C LYS A 106 15.56 7.54 -1.43
N ILE A 107 14.69 6.77 -0.78
CA ILE A 107 14.13 7.06 0.53
C ILE A 107 14.52 5.92 1.47
N THR A 108 15.21 6.22 2.56
CA THR A 108 15.58 5.21 3.56
C THR A 108 14.40 4.86 4.46
N TYR A 109 14.46 3.73 5.18
CA TYR A 109 13.44 3.36 6.17
C TYR A 109 13.26 4.44 7.23
N LYS A 110 14.34 5.10 7.67
CA LYS A 110 14.30 6.22 8.61
C LYS A 110 13.55 7.42 8.04
N GLN A 111 13.86 7.82 6.81
CA GLN A 111 13.16 8.91 6.12
C GLN A 111 11.69 8.59 5.87
N LEU A 112 11.39 7.33 5.51
CA LEU A 112 10.02 6.84 5.37
C LEU A 112 9.26 6.94 6.71
N HIS A 113 9.87 6.51 7.80
CA HIS A 113 9.30 6.62 9.14
C HIS A 113 8.96 8.07 9.50
N GLU A 114 9.91 8.98 9.35
CA GLU A 114 9.71 10.40 9.64
C GLU A 114 8.58 11.00 8.81
N SER A 115 8.52 10.69 7.50
CA SER A 115 7.48 11.17 6.59
C SER A 115 6.09 10.63 6.95
N VAL A 116 6.00 9.33 7.26
CA VAL A 116 4.75 8.67 7.68
C VAL A 116 4.27 9.22 9.02
N CYS A 117 5.15 9.40 10.00
CA CYS A 117 4.79 9.98 11.30
C CYS A 117 4.29 11.42 11.20
N ARG A 118 4.96 12.26 10.39
CA ARG A 118 4.49 13.62 10.12
C ARG A 118 3.12 13.62 9.44
N PHE A 119 2.91 12.78 8.43
CA PHE A 119 1.61 12.70 7.77
C PHE A 119 0.52 12.17 8.71
N ALA A 120 0.81 11.16 9.53
CA ALA A 120 -0.09 10.68 10.57
C ALA A 120 -0.51 11.79 11.54
N ASN A 121 0.46 12.60 12.01
CA ASN A 121 0.18 13.75 12.86
C ASN A 121 -0.62 14.86 12.14
N ALA A 122 -0.37 15.07 10.84
CA ALA A 122 -1.14 16.02 10.04
C ALA A 122 -2.60 15.58 9.89
N LEU A 123 -2.85 14.28 9.68
CA LEU A 123 -4.20 13.71 9.66
C LEU A 123 -4.89 13.87 11.03
N LYS A 124 -4.20 13.52 12.13
CA LYS A 124 -4.72 13.73 13.51
C LYS A 124 -5.04 15.20 13.80
N LYS A 125 -4.22 16.15 13.33
CA LYS A 125 -4.45 17.59 13.46
C LYS A 125 -5.72 18.04 12.75
N ARG A 126 -6.18 17.32 11.73
CA ARG A 126 -7.43 17.54 11.00
C ARG A 126 -8.60 16.70 11.52
N GLY A 127 -8.43 16.03 12.64
CA GLY A 127 -9.48 15.26 13.32
C GLY A 127 -9.64 13.82 12.79
N ILE A 128 -8.74 13.34 11.94
CA ILE A 128 -8.76 11.96 11.42
C ILE A 128 -8.10 11.01 12.41
N GLY A 129 -8.75 9.89 12.72
CA GLY A 129 -8.28 8.88 13.65
C GLY A 129 -8.77 7.48 13.31
N LYS A 130 -8.75 6.59 14.32
CA LYS A 130 -9.15 5.18 14.16
C LYS A 130 -10.59 5.07 13.67
N GLY A 131 -10.76 4.30 12.58
CA GLY A 131 -12.06 4.01 11.96
C GLY A 131 -12.55 5.05 10.95
N ASP A 132 -11.92 6.23 10.86
CA ASP A 132 -12.24 7.21 9.84
C ASP A 132 -11.76 6.77 8.46
N ARG A 133 -12.49 7.13 7.40
CA ARG A 133 -12.17 6.76 6.03
C ARG A 133 -11.50 7.91 5.29
N VAL A 134 -10.36 7.59 4.67
CA VAL A 134 -9.54 8.54 3.90
C VAL A 134 -9.44 8.08 2.46
N CYS A 135 -9.90 8.90 1.53
CA CYS A 135 -9.73 8.65 0.10
C CYS A 135 -8.36 9.16 -0.36
N ILE A 136 -7.58 8.32 -1.04
CA ILE A 136 -6.27 8.66 -1.61
C ILE A 136 -6.40 8.64 -3.13
N TYR A 137 -6.38 9.82 -3.77
CA TYR A 137 -6.46 10.01 -5.21
C TYR A 137 -5.18 10.71 -5.68
N MET A 138 -4.12 9.91 -5.85
CA MET A 138 -2.75 10.38 -6.02
C MET A 138 -2.09 9.77 -7.27
N PRO A 139 -1.08 10.43 -7.86
CA PRO A 139 -0.18 9.78 -8.79
C PRO A 139 0.75 8.82 -8.04
N MET A 140 1.54 8.05 -8.79
CA MET A 140 2.53 7.10 -8.24
C MET A 140 3.78 7.83 -7.71
N ILE A 141 3.60 8.62 -6.66
CA ILE A 141 4.67 9.35 -5.96
C ILE A 141 4.81 8.86 -4.52
N PRO A 142 5.96 9.07 -3.86
CA PRO A 142 6.21 8.55 -2.52
C PRO A 142 5.15 8.94 -1.49
N GLU A 143 4.56 10.13 -1.62
CA GLU A 143 3.50 10.62 -0.74
C GLU A 143 2.24 9.75 -0.75
N ALA A 144 1.97 9.00 -1.83
CA ALA A 144 0.89 8.01 -1.85
C ALA A 144 1.17 6.86 -0.87
N THR A 145 2.42 6.36 -0.83
CA THR A 145 2.85 5.36 0.15
C THR A 145 2.83 5.92 1.58
N TYR A 146 3.30 7.16 1.76
CA TYR A 146 3.26 7.82 3.08
C TYR A 146 1.82 7.94 3.59
N ALA A 147 0.88 8.32 2.72
CA ALA A 147 -0.54 8.43 3.06
C ALA A 147 -1.15 7.09 3.49
N MET A 148 -0.90 6.01 2.74
CA MET A 148 -1.37 4.66 3.07
C MET A 148 -0.86 4.21 4.45
N LEU A 149 0.45 4.35 4.69
CA LEU A 149 1.08 3.93 5.95
C LEU A 149 0.74 4.87 7.11
N ALA A 150 0.52 6.16 6.87
CA ALA A 150 0.04 7.10 7.88
C ALA A 150 -1.38 6.77 8.34
N CYS A 151 -2.29 6.45 7.42
CA CYS A 151 -3.62 5.94 7.76
C CYS A 151 -3.53 4.65 8.60
N ALA A 152 -2.75 3.67 8.13
CA ALA A 152 -2.52 2.42 8.88
C ALA A 152 -1.95 2.68 10.28
N ARG A 153 -1.05 3.67 10.43
CA ARG A 153 -0.42 4.01 11.70
C ARG A 153 -1.42 4.48 12.75
N ILE A 154 -2.40 5.29 12.35
CA ILE A 154 -3.42 5.85 13.26
C ILE A 154 -4.73 5.06 13.27
N GLY A 155 -4.79 3.93 12.57
CA GLY A 155 -6.00 3.09 12.47
C GLY A 155 -7.10 3.68 11.59
N ALA A 156 -6.79 4.67 10.74
CA ALA A 156 -7.71 5.16 9.73
C ALA A 156 -7.76 4.19 8.54
N ILE A 157 -8.92 4.08 7.91
CA ILE A 157 -9.18 3.16 6.79
C ILE A 157 -8.94 3.91 5.49
N HIS A 158 -7.91 3.53 4.73
CA HIS A 158 -7.67 4.20 3.45
C HIS A 158 -8.43 3.52 2.29
N SER A 159 -8.83 4.34 1.32
CA SER A 159 -9.41 3.90 0.06
C SER A 159 -8.66 4.57 -1.08
N VAL A 160 -7.77 3.82 -1.75
CA VAL A 160 -6.98 4.36 -2.87
C VAL A 160 -7.79 4.28 -4.15
N VAL A 161 -7.87 5.39 -4.86
CA VAL A 161 -8.54 5.53 -6.14
C VAL A 161 -7.49 5.82 -7.21
N PHE A 162 -7.49 5.03 -8.28
CA PHE A 162 -6.56 5.22 -9.40
C PHE A 162 -6.65 6.65 -9.96
N GLY A 163 -5.52 7.36 -10.04
CA GLY A 163 -5.45 8.76 -10.48
C GLY A 163 -5.94 9.03 -11.91
N GLY A 164 -6.17 7.99 -12.70
CA GLY A 164 -6.77 8.08 -14.05
C GLY A 164 -8.30 8.01 -14.09
N PHE A 165 -8.98 7.83 -12.95
CA PHE A 165 -10.45 7.78 -12.92
C PHE A 165 -11.07 9.18 -13.01
N SER A 166 -12.31 9.23 -13.53
CA SER A 166 -13.09 10.46 -13.66
C SER A 166 -13.57 10.99 -12.30
N PRO A 167 -13.91 12.29 -12.20
CA PRO A 167 -14.53 12.87 -11.01
C PRO A 167 -15.76 12.11 -10.51
N GLU A 168 -16.60 11.62 -11.41
CA GLU A 168 -17.79 10.84 -11.06
C GLU A 168 -17.43 9.50 -10.40
N SER A 169 -16.43 8.80 -10.95
CA SER A 169 -15.92 7.56 -10.35
C SER A 169 -15.29 7.78 -8.97
N LEU A 170 -14.65 8.93 -8.76
CA LEU A 170 -14.10 9.34 -7.49
C LEU A 170 -15.22 9.64 -6.48
N LYS A 171 -16.21 10.44 -6.89
CA LYS A 171 -17.39 10.78 -6.09
C LYS A 171 -18.11 9.54 -5.57
N ASP A 172 -18.40 8.58 -6.46
CA ASP A 172 -19.11 7.36 -6.09
C ASP A 172 -18.41 6.59 -4.97
N ARG A 173 -17.07 6.53 -4.99
CA ARG A 173 -16.26 5.84 -3.96
C ARG A 173 -16.21 6.62 -2.65
N ILE A 174 -16.12 7.95 -2.71
CA ILE A 174 -16.15 8.82 -1.53
C ILE A 174 -17.49 8.68 -0.81
N LEU A 175 -18.59 8.69 -1.55
CA LEU A 175 -19.93 8.55 -0.96
C LEU A 175 -20.18 7.14 -0.43
N ASP A 176 -19.80 6.09 -1.16
CA ASP A 176 -20.02 4.70 -0.74
C ASP A 176 -19.23 4.33 0.51
N SER A 177 -18.00 4.83 0.65
CA SER A 177 -17.15 4.60 1.83
C SER A 177 -17.37 5.64 2.95
N ASP A 178 -18.18 6.66 2.72
CA ASP A 178 -18.39 7.78 3.65
C ASP A 178 -17.06 8.41 4.10
N CYS A 179 -16.19 8.72 3.11
CA CYS A 179 -14.91 9.35 3.38
C CYS A 179 -15.09 10.80 3.86
N GLU A 180 -14.29 11.18 4.86
CA GLU A 180 -14.28 12.52 5.46
C GLU A 180 -13.07 13.35 5.04
N CYS A 181 -12.06 12.69 4.48
CA CYS A 181 -10.80 13.29 4.06
C CYS A 181 -10.39 12.77 2.68
N VAL A 182 -9.82 13.63 1.86
CA VAL A 182 -9.20 13.29 0.58
C VAL A 182 -7.74 13.72 0.58
N ILE A 183 -6.87 12.88 0.04
CA ILE A 183 -5.46 13.19 -0.21
C ILE A 183 -5.24 13.16 -1.72
N THR A 184 -4.70 14.24 -2.28
CA THR A 184 -4.49 14.38 -3.73
C THR A 184 -3.23 15.19 -4.03
N ALA A 185 -2.92 15.34 -5.31
CA ALA A 185 -1.90 16.26 -5.79
C ALA A 185 -2.52 17.37 -6.66
N ASP A 186 -1.78 18.44 -6.89
CA ASP A 186 -2.18 19.49 -7.85
C ASP A 186 -2.45 18.86 -9.23
N GLU A 187 -1.47 18.18 -9.77
CA GLU A 187 -1.54 17.41 -11.01
C GLU A 187 -0.76 16.08 -10.85
N GLY A 188 -1.02 15.10 -11.69
CA GLY A 188 -0.19 13.91 -11.89
C GLY A 188 0.50 13.96 -13.25
N LEU A 189 1.65 13.29 -13.37
CA LEU A 189 2.35 13.12 -14.64
C LEU A 189 2.17 11.68 -15.15
N ARG A 190 1.87 11.54 -16.45
CA ARG A 190 1.71 10.22 -17.08
C ARG A 190 2.05 10.27 -18.56
N GLY A 191 3.25 9.87 -18.94
CA GLY A 191 3.74 9.94 -20.31
C GLY A 191 3.79 11.39 -20.82
N SER A 192 4.37 12.30 -20.05
CA SER A 192 4.39 13.76 -20.24
C SER A 192 3.03 14.47 -20.17
N LYS A 193 1.93 13.74 -20.05
CA LYS A 193 0.59 14.34 -19.90
C LYS A 193 0.35 14.72 -18.45
N LYS A 194 -0.24 15.90 -18.26
CA LYS A 194 -0.69 16.39 -16.97
C LYS A 194 -2.12 15.94 -16.72
N ILE A 195 -2.35 15.33 -15.58
CA ILE A 195 -3.69 14.90 -15.12
C ILE A 195 -4.12 15.90 -14.02
N PRO A 196 -5.23 16.64 -14.18
CA PRO A 196 -5.62 17.69 -13.25
C PRO A 196 -6.32 17.10 -12.01
N LEU A 197 -5.55 16.47 -11.11
CA LEU A 197 -6.09 15.70 -9.99
C LEU A 197 -6.89 16.56 -9.01
N LYS A 198 -6.37 17.72 -8.61
CA LYS A 198 -7.10 18.64 -7.71
C LYS A 198 -8.41 19.12 -8.31
N ASN A 199 -8.43 19.44 -9.60
CA ASN A 199 -9.65 19.85 -10.28
C ASN A 199 -10.69 18.72 -10.34
N ASN A 200 -10.23 17.48 -10.56
CA ASN A 200 -11.10 16.29 -10.52
C ASN A 200 -11.70 16.09 -9.11
N VAL A 201 -10.88 16.30 -8.07
CA VAL A 201 -11.34 16.26 -6.67
C VAL A 201 -12.37 17.34 -6.42
N ASP A 202 -12.13 18.58 -6.81
CA ASP A 202 -13.08 19.68 -6.60
C ASP A 202 -14.43 19.39 -7.25
N THR A 203 -14.43 18.90 -8.47
CA THR A 203 -15.66 18.49 -9.17
C THR A 203 -16.37 17.33 -8.45
N ALA A 204 -15.63 16.31 -7.99
CA ALA A 204 -16.23 15.21 -7.25
C ALA A 204 -16.86 15.66 -5.92
N LEU A 205 -16.26 16.63 -5.25
CA LEU A 205 -16.68 17.09 -3.94
C LEU A 205 -17.87 18.06 -3.96
N GLU A 206 -18.36 18.50 -5.11
CA GLU A 206 -19.60 19.27 -5.20
C GLU A 206 -20.80 18.53 -4.57
N ASP A 207 -20.77 17.20 -4.64
CA ASP A 207 -21.81 16.32 -4.09
C ASP A 207 -21.38 15.53 -2.83
N CYS A 208 -20.20 15.81 -2.25
CA CYS A 208 -19.65 15.07 -1.10
C CYS A 208 -19.52 15.98 0.16
N PRO A 209 -20.62 16.32 0.82
CA PRO A 209 -20.63 17.32 1.89
C PRO A 209 -19.87 16.90 3.16
N ASN A 210 -19.63 15.61 3.37
CA ASN A 210 -18.94 15.09 4.56
C ASN A 210 -17.42 15.27 4.49
N VAL A 211 -16.84 15.55 3.31
CA VAL A 211 -15.40 15.79 3.17
C VAL A 211 -15.04 17.16 3.69
N HIS A 212 -14.40 17.21 4.84
CA HIS A 212 -13.99 18.44 5.51
C HIS A 212 -12.50 18.79 5.34
N SER A 213 -11.69 17.88 4.79
CA SER A 213 -10.25 18.10 4.59
C SER A 213 -9.76 17.52 3.26
N VAL A 214 -8.99 18.30 2.50
CA VAL A 214 -8.33 17.89 1.28
C VAL A 214 -6.86 18.24 1.38
N PHE A 215 -5.98 17.26 1.54
CA PHE A 215 -4.53 17.45 1.52
C PHE A 215 -4.04 17.49 0.07
N VAL A 216 -3.32 18.53 -0.30
CA VAL A 216 -2.85 18.76 -1.66
C VAL A 216 -1.32 18.78 -1.72
N VAL A 217 -0.75 17.79 -2.40
CA VAL A 217 0.69 17.71 -2.69
C VAL A 217 0.98 18.50 -3.96
N LYS A 218 2.01 19.35 -3.94
CA LYS A 218 2.47 20.10 -5.12
C LYS A 218 3.45 19.26 -5.95
N ARG A 219 2.94 18.44 -6.87
CA ARG A 219 3.77 17.61 -7.76
C ARG A 219 4.34 18.40 -8.94
N THR A 220 3.55 19.28 -9.53
CA THR A 220 3.96 20.09 -10.70
C THR A 220 4.01 21.58 -10.40
N ASN A 221 3.64 22.00 -9.20
CA ASN A 221 3.45 23.39 -8.80
C ASN A 221 2.43 24.13 -9.69
N ALA A 222 1.39 23.41 -10.14
CA ALA A 222 0.31 23.99 -10.91
C ALA A 222 -0.50 24.99 -10.06
N ASN A 223 -1.02 26.02 -10.71
CA ASN A 223 -1.99 26.90 -10.09
C ASN A 223 -3.35 26.20 -10.11
N VAL A 224 -3.87 25.86 -8.94
CA VAL A 224 -5.15 25.17 -8.75
C VAL A 224 -6.11 26.02 -7.93
N ASP A 225 -7.40 25.82 -8.11
CA ASP A 225 -8.42 26.44 -7.25
C ASP A 225 -8.25 25.96 -5.81
N TRP A 226 -8.49 26.90 -4.86
CA TRP A 226 -8.23 26.67 -3.44
C TRP A 226 -9.38 27.06 -2.57
N ASN A 227 -9.80 26.16 -1.68
CA ASN A 227 -10.82 26.41 -0.67
C ASN A 227 -10.18 26.43 0.73
N ASP A 228 -9.94 27.62 1.29
CA ASP A 228 -9.26 27.84 2.59
C ASP A 228 -9.92 27.11 3.77
N LYS A 229 -11.19 26.76 3.67
CA LYS A 229 -11.91 26.04 4.74
C LYS A 229 -11.64 24.54 4.75
N ARG A 230 -11.25 23.99 3.60
CA ARG A 230 -11.15 22.55 3.35
C ARG A 230 -9.74 22.13 2.96
N ASP A 231 -9.11 22.87 2.05
CA ASP A 231 -7.85 22.50 1.43
C ASP A 231 -6.67 22.79 2.36
N VAL A 232 -5.72 21.89 2.36
CA VAL A 232 -4.54 21.89 3.23
C VAL A 232 -3.31 21.73 2.34
N ASP A 233 -2.39 22.67 2.39
CA ASP A 233 -1.09 22.53 1.74
C ASP A 233 -0.30 21.43 2.48
N TYR A 234 0.04 20.38 1.73
CA TYR A 234 0.74 19.22 2.30
C TYR A 234 2.07 19.64 2.93
N GLN A 235 2.89 20.43 2.24
CA GLN A 235 4.22 20.81 2.73
C GLN A 235 4.13 21.68 3.99
N GLU A 236 3.24 22.66 3.98
CA GLU A 236 3.08 23.56 5.13
C GLU A 236 2.64 22.79 6.40
N ILE A 237 1.70 21.86 6.28
CA ILE A 237 1.23 21.11 7.43
C ILE A 237 2.27 20.09 7.91
N ILE A 238 2.98 19.40 7.02
CA ILE A 238 4.04 18.45 7.35
C ILE A 238 5.17 19.13 8.13
N ASP A 239 5.56 20.34 7.73
CA ASP A 239 6.60 21.11 8.42
C ASP A 239 6.17 21.61 9.82
N SER A 240 4.87 21.66 10.07
CA SER A 240 4.27 22.15 11.33
C SER A 240 4.02 21.08 12.39
N VAL A 241 4.33 19.81 12.10
CA VAL A 241 4.04 18.68 13.00
C VAL A 241 5.30 17.86 13.31
N PRO A 242 5.33 17.15 14.46
CA PRO A 242 6.47 16.34 14.84
C PRO A 242 6.65 15.12 13.92
N SER A 243 7.92 14.64 13.84
CA SER A 243 8.30 13.44 13.06
C SER A 243 8.16 12.13 13.84
N GLU A 244 7.58 12.17 15.01
CA GLU A 244 7.26 11.01 15.85
C GLU A 244 5.75 10.92 16.03
N CYS A 245 5.18 9.74 15.88
CA CYS A 245 3.77 9.47 16.08
C CYS A 245 3.61 8.05 16.60
N GLU A 246 3.02 7.91 17.78
CA GLU A 246 2.70 6.59 18.34
C GLU A 246 1.68 5.88 17.45
N ALA A 247 1.92 4.57 17.20
CA ALA A 247 1.05 3.76 16.39
C ALA A 247 -0.15 3.24 17.19
N GLU A 248 -1.33 3.25 16.59
CA GLU A 248 -2.54 2.71 17.19
C GLU A 248 -2.50 1.17 17.19
N PRO A 249 -2.67 0.49 18.34
CA PRO A 249 -2.74 -0.95 18.41
C PRO A 249 -4.08 -1.45 17.81
N MET A 250 -4.01 -2.04 16.62
CA MET A 250 -5.18 -2.52 15.88
C MET A 250 -5.48 -3.98 16.21
N ASP A 251 -6.75 -4.35 16.30
CA ASP A 251 -7.13 -5.76 16.27
C ASP A 251 -6.78 -6.37 14.91
N SER A 252 -6.46 -7.67 14.87
CA SER A 252 -6.16 -8.38 13.61
C SER A 252 -7.27 -8.22 12.57
N GLU A 253 -8.52 -8.15 13.00
CA GLU A 253 -9.71 -8.00 12.16
C GLU A 253 -10.17 -6.54 12.01
N ASP A 254 -9.47 -5.57 12.60
CA ASP A 254 -9.76 -4.17 12.34
C ASP A 254 -9.51 -3.85 10.84
N PRO A 255 -10.40 -3.06 10.21
CA PRO A 255 -10.24 -2.64 8.83
C PRO A 255 -8.93 -1.92 8.57
N LEU A 256 -8.24 -2.27 7.48
CA LEU A 256 -7.04 -1.60 7.01
C LEU A 256 -7.34 -0.70 5.81
N PHE A 257 -8.02 -1.25 4.80
CA PHE A 257 -8.37 -0.50 3.59
C PHE A 257 -9.60 -1.04 2.87
N ILE A 258 -10.15 -0.20 2.01
CA ILE A 258 -11.24 -0.54 1.08
C ILE A 258 -10.73 -0.37 -0.35
N LEU A 259 -10.86 -1.42 -1.17
CA LEU A 259 -10.61 -1.35 -2.60
C LEU A 259 -11.86 -1.70 -3.40
N TYR A 260 -12.09 -0.93 -4.46
CA TYR A 260 -13.26 -1.09 -5.31
C TYR A 260 -12.97 -1.96 -6.52
N THR A 261 -13.83 -2.94 -6.74
CA THR A 261 -13.84 -3.79 -7.93
C THR A 261 -14.94 -3.35 -8.89
N SER A 262 -14.80 -3.71 -10.17
CA SER A 262 -15.75 -3.34 -11.23
C SER A 262 -17.16 -3.95 -11.12
N GLY A 263 -17.42 -4.77 -10.12
CA GLY A 263 -18.73 -5.37 -9.82
C GLY A 263 -19.57 -5.85 -11.03
N SER A 264 -20.21 -6.98 -10.92
CA SER A 264 -21.08 -7.54 -12.00
C SER A 264 -22.34 -6.70 -12.31
N THR A 265 -22.68 -5.74 -11.45
CA THR A 265 -23.92 -4.91 -11.55
C THR A 265 -23.67 -3.50 -12.08
N GLY A 266 -22.45 -3.20 -12.57
CA GLY A 266 -22.08 -1.89 -13.11
C GLY A 266 -21.68 -0.84 -12.07
N LYS A 267 -22.07 -1.00 -10.81
CA LYS A 267 -21.57 -0.14 -9.70
C LYS A 267 -20.35 -0.78 -9.05
N PRO A 268 -19.29 -0.02 -8.77
CA PRO A 268 -18.15 -0.50 -8.00
C PRO A 268 -18.60 -1.07 -6.65
N LYS A 269 -17.94 -2.16 -6.21
CA LYS A 269 -18.17 -2.76 -4.89
C LYS A 269 -16.91 -2.62 -4.07
N GLY A 270 -17.00 -2.03 -2.89
CA GLY A 270 -15.91 -1.93 -1.92
C GLY A 270 -15.63 -3.27 -1.28
N VAL A 271 -14.40 -3.75 -1.40
CA VAL A 271 -13.90 -4.93 -0.68
C VAL A 271 -13.10 -4.44 0.50
N LEU A 272 -13.57 -4.76 1.71
CA LEU A 272 -12.89 -4.42 2.95
C LEU A 272 -11.81 -5.48 3.25
N HIS A 273 -10.59 -5.02 3.45
CA HIS A 273 -9.47 -5.86 3.90
C HIS A 273 -9.13 -5.54 5.36
N THR A 274 -8.98 -6.59 6.18
CA THR A 274 -8.58 -6.48 7.59
C THR A 274 -7.06 -6.55 7.75
N THR A 275 -6.55 -6.17 8.92
CA THR A 275 -5.12 -5.86 9.10
C THR A 275 -4.22 -7.10 9.12
N GLY A 276 -4.47 -8.05 10.04
CA GLY A 276 -3.50 -9.11 10.33
C GLY A 276 -3.37 -10.15 9.23
N GLY A 277 -4.49 -10.75 8.80
CA GLY A 277 -4.51 -11.80 7.79
C GLY A 277 -4.01 -11.30 6.43
N TYR A 278 -4.41 -10.09 6.03
CA TYR A 278 -3.94 -9.49 4.79
C TYR A 278 -2.42 -9.23 4.81
N LEU A 279 -1.91 -8.61 5.88
CA LEU A 279 -0.49 -8.29 5.97
C LEU A 279 0.38 -9.54 5.98
N LEU A 280 -0.06 -10.59 6.69
CA LEU A 280 0.62 -11.89 6.69
C LEU A 280 0.68 -12.50 5.29
N GLN A 281 -0.44 -12.53 4.59
CA GLN A 281 -0.51 -13.06 3.23
C GLN A 281 0.37 -12.28 2.26
N ALA A 282 0.36 -10.95 2.32
CA ALA A 282 1.20 -10.08 1.48
C ALA A 282 2.70 -10.31 1.77
N SER A 283 3.09 -10.44 3.04
CA SER A 283 4.48 -10.68 3.44
C SER A 283 4.99 -12.05 2.99
N ILE A 284 4.24 -13.12 3.26
CA ILE A 284 4.63 -14.49 2.87
C ILE A 284 4.73 -14.63 1.36
N SER A 285 3.71 -14.16 0.62
CA SER A 285 3.70 -14.30 -0.83
C SER A 285 4.80 -13.47 -1.48
N HIS A 286 5.12 -12.27 -0.97
CA HIS A 286 6.26 -11.51 -1.44
C HIS A 286 7.58 -12.27 -1.21
N LYS A 287 7.77 -12.88 -0.04
CA LYS A 287 9.02 -13.62 0.26
C LYS A 287 9.15 -14.91 -0.54
N LEU A 288 8.07 -15.73 -0.58
CA LEU A 288 8.14 -17.10 -1.11
C LEU A 288 7.73 -17.20 -2.59
N VAL A 289 6.67 -16.50 -3.01
CA VAL A 289 6.15 -16.63 -4.39
C VAL A 289 6.96 -15.78 -5.38
N PHE A 290 7.38 -14.57 -4.94
CA PHE A 290 8.26 -13.72 -5.75
C PHE A 290 9.75 -14.00 -5.51
N ASP A 291 10.07 -15.02 -4.69
CA ASP A 291 11.44 -15.47 -4.44
C ASP A 291 12.37 -14.34 -3.98
N TYR A 292 11.84 -13.40 -3.18
CA TYR A 292 12.58 -12.21 -2.76
C TYR A 292 13.76 -12.59 -1.85
N LYS A 293 14.95 -12.13 -2.20
CA LYS A 293 16.18 -12.28 -1.42
C LYS A 293 16.60 -10.94 -0.84
N ASP A 294 17.28 -11.00 0.29
CA ASP A 294 17.79 -9.81 0.96
C ASP A 294 18.79 -9.08 0.03
N ASP A 295 18.73 -7.74 0.05
CA ASP A 295 19.53 -6.84 -0.78
C ASP A 295 19.15 -6.75 -2.27
N GLU A 296 18.16 -7.50 -2.73
CA GLU A 296 17.57 -7.29 -4.06
C GLU A 296 16.65 -6.07 -4.09
N ILE A 297 16.55 -5.46 -5.27
CA ILE A 297 15.57 -4.41 -5.54
C ILE A 297 14.35 -5.06 -6.18
N TYR A 298 13.21 -4.95 -5.50
CA TYR A 298 11.96 -5.52 -5.98
C TYR A 298 11.14 -4.48 -6.73
N TRP A 299 10.70 -4.78 -7.94
CA TRP A 299 9.86 -3.90 -8.74
C TRP A 299 8.54 -4.56 -9.15
N CYS A 300 7.43 -4.03 -8.64
CA CYS A 300 6.09 -4.33 -9.10
C CYS A 300 5.61 -3.20 -10.03
N THR A 301 5.26 -3.52 -11.27
CA THR A 301 4.84 -2.55 -12.30
C THR A 301 3.36 -2.17 -12.22
N ALA A 302 2.66 -2.56 -11.16
CA ALA A 302 1.27 -2.17 -10.89
C ALA A 302 1.17 -0.73 -10.37
N ASP A 303 -0.06 -0.26 -10.19
CA ASP A 303 -0.39 1.00 -9.55
C ASP A 303 -1.00 0.74 -8.17
N VAL A 304 -0.73 1.61 -7.20
CA VAL A 304 -1.29 1.48 -5.83
C VAL A 304 -2.82 1.58 -5.78
N GLY A 305 -3.46 2.06 -6.83
CA GLY A 305 -4.92 2.02 -6.99
C GLY A 305 -5.51 0.60 -7.17
N TRP A 306 -4.66 -0.43 -7.27
CA TRP A 306 -5.04 -1.84 -7.41
C TRP A 306 -4.52 -2.67 -6.25
N VAL A 307 -5.19 -3.80 -5.93
CA VAL A 307 -4.75 -4.68 -4.85
C VAL A 307 -3.32 -5.20 -5.04
N THR A 308 -2.90 -5.43 -6.27
CA THR A 308 -1.52 -5.82 -6.59
C THR A 308 -0.52 -4.74 -6.15
N GLY A 309 -0.82 -3.46 -6.40
CA GLY A 309 0.03 -2.35 -5.95
C GLY A 309 0.05 -2.22 -4.42
N HIS A 310 -1.10 -2.34 -3.76
CA HIS A 310 -1.14 -2.37 -2.29
C HIS A 310 -0.23 -3.46 -1.74
N SER A 311 -0.41 -4.70 -2.21
CA SER A 311 0.27 -5.87 -1.68
C SER A 311 1.76 -5.92 -2.03
N TYR A 312 2.14 -5.48 -3.25
CA TYR A 312 3.47 -5.75 -3.80
C TYR A 312 4.26 -4.51 -4.23
N ILE A 313 3.75 -3.29 -3.95
CA ILE A 313 4.58 -2.07 -3.93
C ILE A 313 4.78 -1.62 -2.48
N VAL A 314 3.74 -1.73 -1.63
CA VAL A 314 3.74 -1.16 -0.28
C VAL A 314 3.89 -2.25 0.78
N TYR A 315 2.81 -2.99 1.09
CA TYR A 315 2.75 -3.80 2.31
C TYR A 315 3.69 -5.00 2.34
N GLY A 316 3.70 -5.85 1.31
CA GLY A 316 4.53 -7.05 1.27
C GLY A 316 6.04 -6.76 1.26
N PRO A 317 6.53 -5.92 0.32
CA PRO A 317 7.95 -5.58 0.28
C PRO A 317 8.42 -4.90 1.57
N LEU A 318 7.71 -3.88 2.05
CA LEU A 318 8.13 -3.14 3.25
C LEU A 318 8.04 -4.00 4.52
N ALA A 319 7.05 -4.90 4.63
CA ALA A 319 7.01 -5.87 5.73
C ALA A 319 8.24 -6.80 5.74
N ASN A 320 8.87 -7.06 4.62
CA ASN A 320 10.06 -7.89 4.49
C ASN A 320 11.38 -7.08 4.46
N ALA A 321 11.38 -5.83 4.89
CA ALA A 321 12.55 -4.94 4.83
C ALA A 321 13.18 -4.82 3.43
N ALA A 322 12.38 -4.98 2.37
CA ALA A 322 12.83 -4.92 1.00
C ALA A 322 13.02 -3.47 0.51
N THR A 323 13.88 -3.30 -0.50
CA THR A 323 13.89 -2.09 -1.32
C THR A 323 12.86 -2.26 -2.43
N THR A 324 11.77 -1.47 -2.40
CA THR A 324 10.74 -1.49 -3.45
C THR A 324 10.93 -0.34 -4.43
N LEU A 325 10.76 -0.60 -5.74
CA LEU A 325 10.78 0.44 -6.75
C LEU A 325 9.35 0.85 -7.10
N MET A 326 9.07 2.15 -6.99
CA MET A 326 7.80 2.80 -7.32
C MET A 326 7.98 3.65 -8.59
N PHE A 327 7.21 3.38 -9.62
CA PHE A 327 7.33 4.00 -10.94
C PHE A 327 6.11 4.87 -11.26
N GLU A 328 6.31 6.18 -11.46
CA GLU A 328 5.24 7.13 -11.79
C GLU A 328 4.86 7.11 -13.29
N GLY A 329 5.79 6.73 -14.17
CA GLY A 329 5.65 6.84 -15.60
C GLY A 329 4.78 5.77 -16.27
N ILE A 330 4.93 5.66 -17.59
CA ILE A 330 4.34 4.61 -18.42
C ILE A 330 5.42 3.86 -19.21
N PRO A 331 5.18 2.58 -19.60
CA PRO A 331 6.22 1.75 -20.23
C PRO A 331 6.70 2.25 -21.59
N THR A 332 5.97 3.18 -22.21
CA THR A 332 6.25 3.66 -23.58
C THR A 332 6.73 5.12 -23.65
N TYR A 333 7.02 5.76 -22.50
CA TYR A 333 7.51 7.14 -22.46
C TYR A 333 8.85 7.22 -21.69
N PRO A 334 9.85 7.94 -22.24
CA PRO A 334 9.86 8.67 -23.51
C PRO A 334 9.93 7.78 -24.76
N ASN A 335 10.21 6.48 -24.57
CA ASN A 335 10.29 5.49 -25.65
C ASN A 335 9.93 4.09 -25.13
N ALA A 336 9.81 3.08 -26.02
CA ALA A 336 9.41 1.73 -25.66
C ALA A 336 10.45 0.93 -24.85
N SER A 337 11.66 1.45 -24.68
CA SER A 337 12.70 0.84 -23.85
C SER A 337 12.64 1.25 -22.38
N ARG A 338 11.69 2.10 -22.01
CA ARG A 338 11.65 2.74 -20.68
C ARG A 338 11.77 1.76 -19.51
N PHE A 339 11.09 0.63 -19.56
CA PHE A 339 11.17 -0.37 -18.48
C PHE A 339 12.57 -0.99 -18.37
N TRP A 340 13.19 -1.25 -19.50
CA TRP A 340 14.56 -1.78 -19.53
C TRP A 340 15.58 -0.76 -19.02
N GLU A 341 15.39 0.51 -19.37
CA GLU A 341 16.22 1.61 -18.87
C GLU A 341 16.09 1.77 -17.34
N VAL A 342 14.90 1.54 -16.76
CA VAL A 342 14.70 1.53 -15.31
C VAL A 342 15.44 0.36 -14.65
N ILE A 343 15.38 -0.83 -15.25
CA ILE A 343 16.11 -2.03 -14.76
C ILE A 343 17.62 -1.79 -14.81
N ASP A 344 18.13 -1.22 -15.90
CA ASP A 344 19.57 -0.97 -16.04
C ASP A 344 20.07 0.13 -15.08
N LYS A 345 19.18 1.07 -14.69
CA LYS A 345 19.52 2.21 -13.84
C LYS A 345 19.57 1.83 -12.35
N HIS A 346 18.71 0.93 -11.94
CA HIS A 346 18.50 0.60 -10.53
C HIS A 346 18.84 -0.84 -10.20
#